data_c263020010c51b53bcb9e551c0952287
#
_entry.id   c263020010c51b53bcb9e551c0952287
#
_cell.length_a   1.000
_cell.length_b   1.000
_cell.length_c   1.000
_cell.angle_alpha   90.00
_cell.angle_beta   90.00
_cell.angle_gamma   90.00
#
_symmetry.space_group_name_H-M   'P 1'
#
loop_
_entity.id
_entity.type
_entity.pdbx_description
1 polymer ?
#
loop_
_entity_poly.entity_id
_entity_poly.type
_entity_poly.pdbx_seq_one_letter_code
_entity_poly.pdbx_strand_id
1 'polypeptide(L)'
;ADKDSRIVAITPAMIQGSYLQKFFAKYPERSFDCGIAEEHATTFAAGMAINGLRPYLCIYSSFLQRAYDQINHDICRMDLPVVIGIDHAGLVGSDGETHHGIFDIGILKPIPNLILTQPSGALEASQLLYTAFHQNHPFAIRYAKGTVKMEDMQKCNEIIPIGSWVKQTVTDNDRVIVLTYGTSVEQVYSKVSSNEMPVTVINCRFFKPMDENMLMELAQKHLPMIVYETDLLCGGLGESILDFYCQHNVHADIECIGIEDTYVQQGAESRLRKDLQIDLNSLI
;
A
#
# COMPACT_ATOMS: atom_id res chain seq x y z
N ALA A 1 17.65 -1.93 -11.90
CA ALA A 1 18.98 -2.50 -11.54
C ALA A 1 19.97 -2.50 -12.72
N ASP A 2 19.53 -2.78 -13.95
CA ASP A 2 20.42 -2.72 -15.14
C ASP A 2 20.95 -1.31 -15.39
N LYS A 3 20.16 -0.28 -15.09
CA LYS A 3 20.48 1.13 -15.33
C LYS A 3 21.15 1.80 -14.12
N ASP A 4 21.08 1.21 -12.94
CA ASP A 4 21.65 1.76 -11.71
C ASP A 4 22.28 0.63 -10.88
N SER A 5 23.61 0.62 -10.84
CA SER A 5 24.39 -0.38 -10.11
C SER A 5 24.31 -0.24 -8.59
N ARG A 6 23.79 0.88 -8.08
CA ARG A 6 23.61 1.10 -6.64
C ARG A 6 22.43 0.31 -6.07
N ILE A 7 21.50 -0.16 -6.92
CA ILE A 7 20.34 -0.90 -6.47
C ILE A 7 20.76 -2.29 -5.99
N VAL A 8 20.43 -2.60 -4.74
CA VAL A 8 20.67 -3.87 -4.06
C VAL A 8 19.35 -4.41 -3.51
N ALA A 9 19.19 -5.73 -3.45
CA ALA A 9 18.01 -6.38 -2.88
C ALA A 9 18.35 -7.11 -1.59
N ILE A 10 17.52 -6.93 -0.58
CA ILE A 10 17.68 -7.52 0.75
C ILE A 10 16.36 -8.16 1.16
N THR A 11 16.42 -9.35 1.73
CA THR A 11 15.23 -10.02 2.27
C THR A 11 15.58 -10.91 3.45
N PRO A 12 14.72 -11.02 4.48
CA PRO A 12 14.88 -11.97 5.57
C PRO A 12 14.22 -13.31 5.22
N ALA A 13 14.95 -14.23 4.59
CA ALA A 13 14.52 -15.59 4.22
C ALA A 13 13.30 -15.66 3.27
N MET A 14 13.03 -14.59 2.48
CA MET A 14 11.82 -14.49 1.67
C MET A 14 12.10 -14.36 0.16
N ILE A 15 13.21 -14.94 -0.36
CA ILE A 15 13.59 -14.82 -1.78
C ILE A 15 12.44 -15.26 -2.71
N GLN A 16 11.81 -16.41 -2.40
CA GLN A 16 10.70 -16.95 -3.23
C GLN A 16 9.41 -16.16 -3.02
N GLY A 17 9.07 -15.89 -1.78
CA GLY A 17 7.86 -15.20 -1.41
C GLY A 17 7.78 -13.76 -1.95
N SER A 18 8.90 -13.07 -2.00
CA SER A 18 9.00 -11.72 -2.55
C SER A 18 9.39 -11.66 -4.03
N TYR A 19 9.35 -12.79 -4.75
CA TYR A 19 9.65 -12.90 -6.18
C TYR A 19 11.04 -12.35 -6.59
N LEU A 20 12.03 -12.44 -5.70
CA LEU A 20 13.39 -11.91 -5.92
C LEU A 20 14.32 -12.88 -6.67
N GLN A 21 13.88 -14.10 -7.01
CA GLN A 21 14.73 -15.15 -7.61
C GLN A 21 15.46 -14.65 -8.87
N LYS A 22 14.74 -13.91 -9.74
CA LYS A 22 15.35 -13.37 -10.98
C LYS A 22 16.42 -12.33 -10.69
N PHE A 23 16.21 -11.49 -9.67
CA PHE A 23 17.20 -10.49 -9.26
C PHE A 23 18.42 -11.17 -8.65
N PHE A 24 18.23 -12.11 -7.74
CA PHE A 24 19.31 -12.88 -7.10
C PHE A 24 20.14 -13.67 -8.09
N ALA A 25 19.50 -14.29 -9.10
CA ALA A 25 20.20 -15.00 -10.16
C ALA A 25 21.00 -14.08 -11.08
N LYS A 26 20.47 -12.88 -11.38
CA LYS A 26 21.12 -11.93 -12.31
C LYS A 26 22.19 -11.06 -11.63
N TYR A 27 22.01 -10.75 -10.36
CA TYR A 27 22.88 -9.84 -9.60
C TYR A 27 23.28 -10.43 -8.24
N PRO A 28 23.98 -11.59 -8.22
CA PRO A 28 24.30 -12.27 -6.96
C PRO A 28 25.10 -11.40 -5.97
N GLU A 29 25.98 -10.53 -6.49
CA GLU A 29 26.82 -9.63 -5.68
C GLU A 29 26.06 -8.43 -5.08
N ARG A 30 24.80 -8.25 -5.48
CA ARG A 30 23.89 -7.19 -5.01
C ARG A 30 22.64 -7.75 -4.35
N SER A 31 22.70 -8.99 -3.94
CA SER A 31 21.58 -9.77 -3.42
C SER A 31 21.92 -10.34 -2.06
N PHE A 32 21.10 -10.06 -1.04
CA PHE A 32 21.39 -10.41 0.34
C PHE A 32 20.17 -11.07 0.99
N ASP A 33 20.34 -12.32 1.40
CA ASP A 33 19.39 -13.02 2.27
C ASP A 33 19.96 -13.05 3.68
N CYS A 34 19.27 -12.38 4.61
CA CYS A 34 19.72 -12.24 6.01
C CYS A 34 19.21 -13.38 6.91
N GLY A 35 18.56 -14.41 6.35
CA GLY A 35 17.85 -15.40 7.18
C GLY A 35 16.62 -14.77 7.86
N ILE A 36 16.05 -15.45 8.85
CA ILE A 36 14.89 -14.94 9.60
C ILE A 36 15.38 -13.91 10.63
N ALA A 37 15.69 -12.70 10.16
CA ALA A 37 16.27 -11.62 10.95
C ALA A 37 15.85 -10.25 10.37
N GLU A 38 14.59 -9.90 10.54
CA GLU A 38 13.96 -8.69 9.96
C GLU A 38 14.63 -7.41 10.47
N GLU A 39 14.95 -7.36 11.77
CA GLU A 39 15.63 -6.23 12.39
C GLU A 39 17.02 -6.02 11.80
N HIS A 40 17.79 -7.12 11.64
CA HIS A 40 19.11 -7.06 11.03
C HIS A 40 19.03 -6.62 9.56
N ALA A 41 18.13 -7.20 8.78
CA ALA A 41 17.93 -6.84 7.36
C ALA A 41 17.63 -5.34 7.20
N THR A 42 16.85 -4.77 8.11
CA THR A 42 16.45 -3.37 8.12
C THR A 42 17.62 -2.44 8.46
N THR A 43 18.35 -2.71 9.55
CA THR A 43 19.55 -1.93 9.91
C THR A 43 20.65 -2.07 8.85
N PHE A 44 20.79 -3.26 8.25
CA PHE A 44 21.75 -3.48 7.16
C PHE A 44 21.39 -2.64 5.91
N ALA A 45 20.09 -2.56 5.55
CA ALA A 45 19.63 -1.67 4.49
C ALA A 45 19.96 -0.19 4.79
N ALA A 46 19.74 0.26 6.03
CA ALA A 46 20.11 1.61 6.46
C ALA A 46 21.62 1.88 6.28
N GLY A 47 22.46 0.94 6.74
CA GLY A 47 23.92 1.04 6.56
C GLY A 47 24.35 1.12 5.09
N MET A 48 23.73 0.37 4.20
CA MET A 48 23.97 0.44 2.76
C MET A 48 23.53 1.80 2.18
N ALA A 49 22.39 2.32 2.60
CA ALA A 49 21.90 3.63 2.12
C ALA A 49 22.81 4.78 2.54
N ILE A 50 23.33 4.77 3.79
CA ILE A 50 24.32 5.73 4.26
C ILE A 50 25.58 5.75 3.37
N ASN A 51 25.97 4.59 2.84
CA ASN A 51 27.11 4.43 1.95
C ASN A 51 26.78 4.67 0.46
N GLY A 52 25.62 5.24 0.15
CA GLY A 52 25.23 5.65 -1.20
C GLY A 52 24.60 4.56 -2.07
N LEU A 53 24.32 3.38 -1.54
CA LEU A 53 23.55 2.37 -2.23
C LEU A 53 22.04 2.70 -2.18
N ARG A 54 21.26 2.00 -3.00
CA ARG A 54 19.80 2.15 -3.11
C ARG A 54 19.14 0.81 -2.75
N PRO A 55 18.95 0.52 -1.46
CA PRO A 55 18.40 -0.75 -1.03
C PRO A 55 16.93 -0.91 -1.39
N TYR A 56 16.56 -2.12 -1.84
CA TYR A 56 15.21 -2.64 -1.93
C TYR A 56 15.06 -3.73 -0.87
N LEU A 57 14.42 -3.40 0.25
CA LEU A 57 14.19 -4.29 1.37
C LEU A 57 12.79 -4.92 1.25
N CYS A 58 12.72 -6.23 1.07
CA CYS A 58 11.45 -6.96 0.92
C CYS A 58 11.14 -7.76 2.18
N ILE A 59 10.02 -7.44 2.82
CA ILE A 59 9.53 -8.10 4.04
C ILE A 59 8.02 -8.32 3.92
N TYR A 60 7.49 -9.44 4.44
CA TYR A 60 6.04 -9.60 4.56
C TYR A 60 5.45 -8.63 5.58
N SER A 61 4.26 -8.13 5.31
CA SER A 61 3.54 -7.19 6.17
C SER A 61 3.49 -7.64 7.63
N SER A 62 3.07 -8.88 7.89
CA SER A 62 2.98 -9.43 9.25
C SER A 62 4.33 -9.65 9.93
N PHE A 63 5.44 -9.75 9.19
CA PHE A 63 6.78 -9.91 9.76
C PHE A 63 7.50 -8.58 9.96
N LEU A 64 7.12 -7.56 9.20
CA LEU A 64 7.69 -6.22 9.28
C LEU A 64 7.53 -5.59 10.68
N GLN A 65 6.51 -5.99 11.44
CA GLN A 65 6.31 -5.54 12.82
C GLN A 65 7.52 -5.80 13.73
N ARG A 66 8.33 -6.85 13.45
CA ARG A 66 9.57 -7.14 14.20
C ARG A 66 10.63 -6.07 14.00
N ALA A 67 10.63 -5.40 12.84
CA ALA A 67 11.60 -4.38 12.48
C ALA A 67 11.06 -2.94 12.60
N TYR A 68 9.97 -2.73 13.33
CA TYR A 68 9.35 -1.41 13.48
C TYR A 68 10.32 -0.37 14.03
N ASP A 69 11.08 -0.71 15.08
CA ASP A 69 12.06 0.19 15.68
C ASP A 69 13.15 0.57 14.68
N GLN A 70 13.69 -0.40 13.95
CA GLN A 70 14.75 -0.17 12.96
C GLN A 70 14.25 0.67 11.76
N ILE A 71 13.01 0.45 11.32
CA ILE A 71 12.40 1.30 10.28
C ILE A 71 12.29 2.74 10.78
N ASN A 72 11.78 2.94 12.00
CA ASN A 72 11.61 4.25 12.60
C ASN A 72 12.96 4.92 12.89
N HIS A 73 13.84 4.24 13.64
CA HIS A 73 15.08 4.80 14.17
C HIS A 73 16.20 4.86 13.12
N ASP A 74 16.44 3.75 12.40
CA ASP A 74 17.63 3.64 11.54
C ASP A 74 17.37 4.18 10.12
N ILE A 75 16.14 4.02 9.60
CA ILE A 75 15.79 4.45 8.24
C ILE A 75 15.12 5.81 8.25
N CYS A 76 13.95 5.94 8.89
CA CYS A 76 13.09 7.11 8.72
C CYS A 76 13.58 8.33 9.48
N ARG A 77 14.06 8.18 10.72
CA ARG A 77 14.65 9.27 11.49
C ARG A 77 15.89 9.88 10.79
N MET A 78 16.63 9.03 10.09
CA MET A 78 17.81 9.41 9.30
C MET A 78 17.45 9.89 7.88
N ASP A 79 16.17 9.80 7.50
CA ASP A 79 15.66 10.14 6.17
C ASP A 79 16.43 9.45 5.02
N LEU A 80 16.66 8.15 5.15
CA LEU A 80 17.47 7.39 4.20
C LEU A 80 16.65 6.88 3.02
N PRO A 81 17.20 6.89 1.80
CA PRO A 81 16.51 6.47 0.58
C PRO A 81 16.44 4.95 0.45
N VAL A 82 15.75 4.31 1.37
CA VAL A 82 15.46 2.87 1.35
C VAL A 82 14.07 2.64 0.78
N VAL A 83 13.96 1.76 -0.22
CA VAL A 83 12.67 1.30 -0.74
C VAL A 83 12.28 0.04 0.00
N ILE A 84 11.13 0.05 0.65
CA ILE A 84 10.59 -1.08 1.43
C ILE A 84 9.44 -1.70 0.64
N GLY A 85 9.64 -2.93 0.16
CA GLY A 85 8.59 -3.74 -0.44
C GLY A 85 7.87 -4.55 0.64
N ILE A 86 6.62 -4.22 0.91
CA ILE A 86 5.79 -4.89 1.93
C ILE A 86 4.87 -5.87 1.22
N ASP A 87 5.26 -7.13 1.21
CA ASP A 87 4.50 -8.19 0.54
C ASP A 87 3.41 -8.76 1.47
N HIS A 88 2.42 -9.45 0.90
CA HIS A 88 1.32 -10.05 1.66
C HIS A 88 0.52 -9.03 2.48
N ALA A 89 0.32 -7.81 1.96
CA ALA A 89 -0.52 -6.80 2.56
C ALA A 89 -2.01 -7.16 2.42
N GLY A 90 -2.80 -6.87 3.46
CA GLY A 90 -4.22 -7.20 3.52
C GLY A 90 -4.51 -8.65 3.88
N LEU A 91 -5.65 -9.16 3.45
CA LEU A 91 -6.05 -10.55 3.68
C LEU A 91 -5.25 -11.52 2.81
N VAL A 92 -4.67 -12.55 3.42
CA VAL A 92 -3.86 -13.59 2.75
C VAL A 92 -4.52 -14.97 2.73
N GLY A 93 -5.75 -15.06 3.17
CA GLY A 93 -6.60 -16.24 3.05
C GLY A 93 -6.05 -17.49 3.73
N SER A 94 -5.56 -18.43 2.93
CA SER A 94 -5.09 -19.75 3.40
C SER A 94 -3.85 -19.73 4.27
N ASP A 95 -3.06 -18.65 4.26
CA ASP A 95 -1.83 -18.56 5.08
C ASP A 95 -2.17 -18.36 6.57
N GLY A 96 -3.40 -17.92 6.84
CA GLY A 96 -3.96 -17.92 8.18
C GLY A 96 -3.69 -16.68 9.00
N GLU A 97 -4.15 -16.74 10.24
CA GLU A 97 -4.24 -15.65 11.20
C GLU A 97 -2.91 -14.91 11.42
N THR A 98 -1.79 -15.63 11.46
CA THR A 98 -0.46 -15.06 11.71
C THR A 98 0.15 -14.38 10.50
N HIS A 99 -0.48 -14.44 9.33
CA HIS A 99 0.05 -13.93 8.08
C HIS A 99 -0.79 -12.80 7.47
N HIS A 100 -1.99 -12.53 7.99
CA HIS A 100 -2.79 -11.41 7.51
C HIS A 100 -2.04 -10.09 7.71
N GLY A 101 -1.80 -9.37 6.62
CA GLY A 101 -1.07 -8.11 6.59
C GLY A 101 -1.99 -6.92 6.76
N ILE A 102 -2.76 -6.88 7.84
CA ILE A 102 -3.82 -5.89 8.09
C ILE A 102 -3.44 -4.80 9.10
N PHE A 103 -2.23 -4.87 9.67
CA PHE A 103 -1.79 -3.97 10.74
C PHE A 103 -0.80 -2.90 10.27
N ASP A 104 -0.11 -3.11 9.16
CA ASP A 104 1.06 -2.33 8.77
C ASP A 104 0.73 -0.87 8.40
N ILE A 105 -0.46 -0.55 7.88
CA ILE A 105 -0.90 0.84 7.68
C ILE A 105 -0.88 1.58 9.02
N GLY A 106 -1.54 1.01 10.04
CA GLY A 106 -1.66 1.65 11.36
C GLY A 106 -0.32 1.87 12.07
N ILE A 107 0.62 0.93 11.92
CA ILE A 107 1.94 1.06 12.57
C ILE A 107 2.93 1.92 11.77
N LEU A 108 2.85 1.97 10.46
CA LEU A 108 3.80 2.72 9.61
C LEU A 108 3.40 4.19 9.39
N LYS A 109 2.12 4.46 9.28
CA LYS A 109 1.60 5.81 9.02
C LYS A 109 2.09 6.88 10.01
N PRO A 110 2.23 6.61 11.32
CA PRO A 110 2.75 7.60 12.28
C PRO A 110 4.22 7.96 12.09
N ILE A 111 5.03 7.13 11.40
CA ILE A 111 6.48 7.33 11.30
C ILE A 111 6.79 8.54 10.40
N PRO A 112 7.49 9.59 10.87
CA PRO A 112 7.87 10.74 10.04
C PRO A 112 8.76 10.34 8.86
N ASN A 113 8.80 11.16 7.81
CA ASN A 113 9.57 11.01 6.57
C ASN A 113 9.18 9.81 5.69
N LEU A 114 8.45 8.83 6.21
CA LEU A 114 8.04 7.65 5.44
C LEU A 114 6.95 8.00 4.43
N ILE A 115 7.17 7.67 3.16
CA ILE A 115 6.13 7.64 2.13
C ILE A 115 5.52 6.24 2.12
N LEU A 116 4.19 6.13 2.22
CA LEU A 116 3.48 4.85 2.29
C LEU A 116 2.45 4.74 1.18
N THR A 117 2.55 3.68 0.36
CA THR A 117 1.75 3.51 -0.86
C THR A 117 1.25 2.09 -1.05
N GLN A 118 0.20 1.94 -1.87
CA GLN A 118 -0.25 0.64 -2.38
C GLN A 118 -0.79 0.78 -3.80
N PRO A 119 -0.22 0.07 -4.80
CA PRO A 119 -0.69 0.12 -6.18
C PRO A 119 -2.00 -0.65 -6.37
N SER A 120 -2.82 -0.20 -7.32
CA SER A 120 -4.06 -0.86 -7.73
C SER A 120 -3.84 -1.99 -8.75
N GLY A 121 -2.74 -1.95 -9.51
CA GLY A 121 -2.43 -2.90 -10.58
C GLY A 121 -0.94 -2.98 -10.92
N ALA A 122 -0.61 -3.78 -11.95
CA ALA A 122 0.77 -4.06 -12.34
C ALA A 122 1.51 -2.81 -12.86
N LEU A 123 0.85 -2.00 -13.68
CA LEU A 123 1.43 -0.77 -14.22
C LEU A 123 1.76 0.20 -13.09
N GLU A 124 0.80 0.48 -12.21
CA GLU A 124 0.98 1.39 -11.09
C GLU A 124 2.06 0.90 -10.11
N ALA A 125 2.14 -0.44 -9.87
CA ALA A 125 3.20 -1.03 -9.07
C ALA A 125 4.59 -0.74 -9.65
N SER A 126 4.75 -0.87 -10.96
CA SER A 126 6.01 -0.56 -11.65
C SER A 126 6.34 0.94 -11.62
N GLN A 127 5.34 1.80 -11.78
CA GLN A 127 5.51 3.26 -11.71
C GLN A 127 5.86 3.72 -10.28
N LEU A 128 5.21 3.16 -9.25
CA LEU A 128 5.54 3.45 -7.84
C LEU A 128 6.94 2.97 -7.49
N LEU A 129 7.34 1.78 -7.95
CA LEU A 129 8.70 1.29 -7.74
C LEU A 129 9.74 2.16 -8.47
N TYR A 130 9.44 2.58 -9.70
CA TYR A 130 10.29 3.52 -10.44
C TYR A 130 10.38 4.87 -9.72
N THR A 131 9.26 5.41 -9.25
CA THR A 131 9.19 6.64 -8.47
C THR A 131 10.00 6.53 -7.18
N ALA A 132 9.86 5.44 -6.44
CA ALA A 132 10.58 5.20 -5.18
C ALA A 132 12.10 5.29 -5.35
N PHE A 133 12.65 4.70 -6.43
CA PHE A 133 14.08 4.80 -6.71
C PHE A 133 14.55 6.19 -7.19
N HIS A 134 13.62 7.10 -7.49
CA HIS A 134 13.91 8.50 -7.83
C HIS A 134 13.66 9.47 -6.68
N GLN A 135 13.28 8.97 -5.49
CA GLN A 135 13.14 9.75 -4.26
C GLN A 135 14.39 9.62 -3.38
N ASN A 136 14.57 10.59 -2.50
CA ASN A 136 15.63 10.57 -1.50
C ASN A 136 15.12 10.30 -0.08
N HIS A 137 13.83 9.96 0.06
CA HIS A 137 13.15 9.64 1.30
C HIS A 137 12.85 8.15 1.39
N PRO A 138 12.64 7.59 2.60
CA PRO A 138 12.15 6.23 2.75
C PRO A 138 10.80 6.07 2.06
N PHE A 139 10.67 4.97 1.29
CA PHE A 139 9.49 4.75 0.47
C PHE A 139 8.98 3.31 0.63
N ALA A 140 7.81 3.14 1.19
CA ALA A 140 7.17 1.84 1.39
C ALA A 140 6.07 1.59 0.36
N ILE A 141 6.12 0.43 -0.28
CA ILE A 141 5.13 -0.03 -1.26
C ILE A 141 4.54 -1.33 -0.77
N ARG A 142 3.25 -1.32 -0.46
CA ARG A 142 2.49 -2.51 -0.06
C ARG A 142 2.04 -3.28 -1.28
N TYR A 143 2.08 -4.61 -1.22
CA TYR A 143 1.59 -5.49 -2.28
C TYR A 143 0.64 -6.52 -1.69
N ALA A 144 -0.56 -6.64 -2.25
CA ALA A 144 -1.47 -7.73 -1.90
C ALA A 144 -0.94 -9.07 -2.42
N LYS A 145 -1.19 -10.14 -1.69
CA LYS A 145 -0.98 -11.51 -2.18
C LYS A 145 -1.93 -11.81 -3.32
N GLY A 146 -1.41 -12.34 -4.42
CA GLY A 146 -2.24 -12.76 -5.55
C GLY A 146 -1.65 -12.46 -6.92
N THR A 147 -2.49 -12.54 -7.93
CA THR A 147 -2.15 -12.22 -9.31
C THR A 147 -2.98 -11.07 -9.81
N VAL A 148 -2.38 -10.18 -10.58
CA VAL A 148 -3.05 -9.08 -11.26
C VAL A 148 -2.99 -9.29 -12.77
N LYS A 149 -3.95 -8.70 -13.50
CA LYS A 149 -3.90 -8.71 -14.96
C LYS A 149 -2.66 -7.94 -15.43
N MET A 150 -2.00 -8.45 -16.46
CA MET A 150 -0.95 -7.69 -17.13
C MET A 150 -1.59 -6.55 -17.92
N GLU A 151 -1.08 -5.36 -17.67
CA GLU A 151 -1.47 -4.13 -18.36
C GLU A 151 -0.42 -3.78 -19.43
N ASP A 152 -0.71 -2.74 -20.21
CA ASP A 152 0.28 -2.19 -21.13
C ASP A 152 1.39 -1.48 -20.31
N MET A 153 2.58 -2.06 -20.34
CA MET A 153 3.74 -1.60 -19.56
C MET A 153 4.57 -0.50 -20.25
N GLN A 154 4.08 0.09 -21.36
CA GLN A 154 4.83 1.16 -22.05
C GLN A 154 5.15 2.35 -21.13
N LYS A 155 4.29 2.63 -20.16
CA LYS A 155 4.43 3.74 -19.20
C LYS A 155 5.02 3.34 -17.85
N CYS A 156 5.59 2.17 -17.73
CA CYS A 156 6.12 1.66 -16.44
C CYS A 156 7.24 2.51 -15.80
N ASN A 157 7.87 3.39 -16.58
CA ASN A 157 8.93 4.31 -16.14
C ASN A 157 8.44 5.78 -15.96
N GLU A 158 7.15 6.02 -15.88
CA GLU A 158 6.63 7.34 -15.54
C GLU A 158 6.68 7.54 -14.02
N ILE A 159 7.09 8.74 -13.60
CA ILE A 159 7.10 9.12 -12.18
C ILE A 159 5.69 9.54 -11.77
N ILE A 160 5.23 8.95 -10.68
CA ILE A 160 3.97 9.34 -10.04
C ILE A 160 4.23 10.48 -9.07
N PRO A 161 3.51 11.61 -9.15
CA PRO A 161 3.61 12.68 -8.16
C PRO A 161 3.28 12.17 -6.75
N ILE A 162 4.15 12.48 -5.79
CA ILE A 162 3.96 12.02 -4.40
C ILE A 162 2.67 12.63 -3.82
N GLY A 163 1.88 11.79 -3.14
CA GLY A 163 0.62 12.18 -2.52
C GLY A 163 -0.55 12.27 -3.50
N SER A 164 -0.37 11.99 -4.80
CA SER A 164 -1.46 12.10 -5.77
C SER A 164 -2.35 10.86 -5.80
N TRP A 165 -3.66 11.06 -5.78
CA TRP A 165 -4.69 10.03 -5.98
C TRP A 165 -5.23 10.05 -7.42
N VAL A 166 -6.04 9.05 -7.79
CA VAL A 166 -6.64 8.98 -9.13
C VAL A 166 -8.15 8.86 -9.00
N LYS A 167 -8.84 9.74 -9.73
CA LYS A 167 -10.30 9.73 -9.82
C LYS A 167 -10.74 8.92 -11.03
N GLN A 168 -11.68 7.99 -10.84
CA GLN A 168 -12.32 7.20 -11.87
C GLN A 168 -13.85 7.42 -11.79
N THR A 169 -14.39 8.17 -12.74
CA THR A 169 -15.82 8.49 -12.80
C THR A 169 -16.51 7.54 -13.75
N VAL A 170 -17.66 7.00 -13.36
CA VAL A 170 -18.49 6.11 -14.20
C VAL A 170 -19.51 6.92 -14.98
N THR A 171 -20.14 7.92 -14.33
CA THR A 171 -21.16 8.79 -14.93
C THR A 171 -20.91 10.25 -14.56
N ASP A 172 -21.53 11.17 -15.28
CA ASP A 172 -21.43 12.61 -14.96
C ASP A 172 -22.34 13.03 -13.78
N ASN A 173 -23.20 12.13 -13.31
CA ASN A 173 -24.18 12.38 -12.24
C ASN A 173 -23.87 11.57 -10.98
N ASP A 174 -22.65 11.72 -10.47
CA ASP A 174 -22.23 11.03 -9.24
C ASP A 174 -23.16 11.34 -8.06
N ARG A 175 -23.51 10.30 -7.30
CA ARG A 175 -24.31 10.43 -6.06
C ARG A 175 -23.55 9.93 -4.83
N VAL A 176 -22.52 9.13 -5.02
CA VAL A 176 -21.68 8.56 -3.96
C VAL A 176 -20.23 8.57 -4.43
N ILE A 177 -19.32 8.77 -3.50
CA ILE A 177 -17.88 8.69 -3.73
C ILE A 177 -17.36 7.50 -2.93
N VAL A 178 -16.64 6.58 -3.58
CA VAL A 178 -15.95 5.48 -2.91
C VAL A 178 -14.45 5.73 -2.94
N LEU A 179 -13.84 5.85 -1.77
CA LEU A 179 -12.40 5.95 -1.59
C LEU A 179 -11.87 4.57 -1.21
N THR A 180 -10.93 4.06 -1.97
CA THR A 180 -10.33 2.75 -1.72
C THR A 180 -8.93 2.66 -2.31
N TYR A 181 -8.24 1.53 -2.14
CA TYR A 181 -6.86 1.36 -2.57
C TYR A 181 -6.57 -0.08 -2.98
N GLY A 182 -5.39 -0.28 -3.55
CA GLY A 182 -4.91 -1.60 -3.93
C GLY A 182 -5.82 -2.29 -4.95
N THR A 183 -5.89 -3.60 -4.90
CA THR A 183 -6.72 -4.39 -5.83
C THR A 183 -8.23 -4.13 -5.69
N SER A 184 -8.66 -3.53 -4.59
CA SER A 184 -10.06 -3.16 -4.38
C SER A 184 -10.53 -2.08 -5.34
N VAL A 185 -9.64 -1.22 -5.83
CA VAL A 185 -9.97 -0.17 -6.81
C VAL A 185 -10.62 -0.77 -8.06
N GLU A 186 -9.94 -1.74 -8.69
CA GLU A 186 -10.46 -2.40 -9.90
C GLU A 186 -11.73 -3.21 -9.61
N GLN A 187 -11.81 -3.86 -8.45
CA GLN A 187 -12.97 -4.64 -8.04
C GLN A 187 -14.22 -3.76 -7.88
N VAL A 188 -14.08 -2.63 -7.17
CA VAL A 188 -15.17 -1.65 -6.99
C VAL A 188 -15.52 -1.03 -8.33
N TYR A 189 -14.53 -0.53 -9.08
CA TYR A 189 -14.76 0.12 -10.36
C TYR A 189 -15.48 -0.79 -11.37
N SER A 190 -15.03 -2.04 -11.50
CA SER A 190 -15.69 -3.01 -12.38
C SER A 190 -17.14 -3.27 -11.98
N LYS A 191 -17.45 -3.35 -10.69
CA LYS A 191 -18.81 -3.56 -10.19
C LYS A 191 -19.71 -2.36 -10.47
N VAL A 192 -19.27 -1.14 -10.16
CA VAL A 192 -20.07 0.06 -10.38
C VAL A 192 -20.26 0.37 -11.86
N SER A 193 -19.22 0.13 -12.68
CA SER A 193 -19.29 0.33 -14.14
C SER A 193 -20.24 -0.65 -14.83
N SER A 194 -20.19 -1.94 -14.45
CA SER A 194 -21.05 -2.97 -15.05
C SER A 194 -22.53 -2.76 -14.74
N ASN A 195 -22.87 -2.02 -13.69
CA ASN A 195 -24.23 -1.69 -13.29
C ASN A 195 -24.61 -0.22 -13.58
N GLU A 196 -23.77 0.53 -14.29
CA GLU A 196 -23.96 1.95 -14.61
C GLU A 196 -24.31 2.81 -13.38
N MET A 197 -23.70 2.49 -12.23
CA MET A 197 -24.00 3.16 -10.98
C MET A 197 -23.41 4.57 -10.94
N PRO A 198 -24.12 5.57 -10.38
CA PRO A 198 -23.64 6.95 -10.29
C PRO A 198 -22.62 7.11 -9.13
N VAL A 199 -21.48 6.46 -9.29
CA VAL A 199 -20.41 6.38 -8.28
C VAL A 199 -19.08 6.81 -8.87
N THR A 200 -18.39 7.72 -8.17
CA THR A 200 -16.97 8.00 -8.44
C THR A 200 -16.10 7.14 -7.53
N VAL A 201 -15.15 6.44 -8.10
CA VAL A 201 -14.13 5.67 -7.37
C VAL A 201 -12.84 6.47 -7.30
N ILE A 202 -12.28 6.61 -6.10
CA ILE A 202 -10.98 7.26 -5.88
C ILE A 202 -9.96 6.18 -5.51
N ASN A 203 -8.90 6.08 -6.32
CA ASN A 203 -7.73 5.27 -6.01
C ASN A 203 -6.81 6.05 -5.05
N CYS A 204 -6.89 5.75 -3.77
CA CYS A 204 -6.11 6.35 -2.69
C CYS A 204 -4.73 5.67 -2.58
N ARG A 205 -3.97 5.66 -3.66
CA ARG A 205 -2.68 4.93 -3.78
C ARG A 205 -1.58 5.40 -2.83
N PHE A 206 -1.73 6.56 -2.18
CA PHE A 206 -0.87 7.07 -1.13
C PHE A 206 -1.65 7.18 0.18
N PHE A 207 -1.19 6.47 1.21
CA PHE A 207 -1.68 6.65 2.58
C PHE A 207 -0.97 7.80 3.27
N LYS A 208 0.30 8.05 2.86
CA LYS A 208 1.13 9.12 3.38
C LYS A 208 2.16 9.56 2.33
N PRO A 209 2.16 10.87 1.96
CA PRO A 209 1.11 11.82 2.27
C PRO A 209 -0.20 11.49 1.54
N MET A 210 -1.33 11.87 2.10
CA MET A 210 -2.64 11.81 1.42
C MET A 210 -2.75 12.93 0.37
N ASP A 211 -3.69 12.79 -0.55
CA ASP A 211 -4.05 13.87 -1.51
C ASP A 211 -5.03 14.86 -0.86
N GLU A 212 -4.47 15.79 -0.07
CA GLU A 212 -5.25 16.79 0.66
C GLU A 212 -6.07 17.70 -0.29
N ASN A 213 -5.51 18.01 -1.46
CA ASN A 213 -6.22 18.81 -2.46
C ASN A 213 -7.46 18.08 -2.99
N MET A 214 -7.32 16.80 -3.31
CA MET A 214 -8.45 15.98 -3.74
C MET A 214 -9.47 15.83 -2.61
N LEU A 215 -9.06 15.61 -1.37
CA LEU A 215 -9.98 15.55 -0.23
C LEU A 215 -10.81 16.82 -0.10
N MET A 216 -10.19 18.00 -0.21
CA MET A 216 -10.91 19.26 -0.17
C MET A 216 -11.86 19.44 -1.37
N GLU A 217 -11.46 19.00 -2.58
CA GLU A 217 -12.34 18.99 -3.77
C GLU A 217 -13.56 18.08 -3.56
N LEU A 218 -13.36 16.89 -3.01
CA LEU A 218 -14.44 15.93 -2.76
C LEU A 218 -15.45 16.45 -1.74
N ALA A 219 -14.99 17.10 -0.67
CA ALA A 219 -15.86 17.69 0.34
C ALA A 219 -16.80 18.77 -0.24
N GLN A 220 -16.32 19.56 -1.22
CA GLN A 220 -17.13 20.60 -1.88
C GLN A 220 -18.30 20.03 -2.71
N LYS A 221 -18.27 18.74 -3.04
CA LYS A 221 -19.37 18.09 -3.76
C LYS A 221 -20.58 17.80 -2.88
N HIS A 222 -20.42 17.80 -1.56
CA HIS A 222 -21.48 17.48 -0.58
C HIS A 222 -22.18 16.13 -0.86
N LEU A 223 -21.43 15.15 -1.37
CA LEU A 223 -21.91 13.79 -1.62
C LEU A 223 -21.49 12.87 -0.47
N PRO A 224 -22.29 11.84 -0.16
CA PRO A 224 -21.87 10.77 0.73
C PRO A 224 -20.59 10.11 0.24
N MET A 225 -19.69 9.79 1.16
CA MET A 225 -18.41 9.14 0.89
C MET A 225 -18.36 7.81 1.63
N ILE A 226 -17.88 6.78 0.98
CA ILE A 226 -17.57 5.49 1.58
C ILE A 226 -16.07 5.28 1.50
N VAL A 227 -15.40 5.10 2.64
CA VAL A 227 -14.00 4.67 2.66
C VAL A 227 -14.00 3.16 2.85
N TYR A 228 -13.64 2.45 1.78
CA TYR A 228 -13.61 0.99 1.76
C TYR A 228 -12.19 0.47 1.90
N GLU A 229 -11.94 -0.24 2.97
CA GLU A 229 -10.65 -0.79 3.36
C GLU A 229 -10.69 -2.32 3.49
N THR A 230 -9.58 -2.97 3.19
CA THR A 230 -9.39 -4.41 3.41
C THR A 230 -8.45 -4.71 4.59
N ASP A 231 -8.18 -3.68 5.36
CA ASP A 231 -7.32 -3.65 6.55
C ASP A 231 -8.14 -3.24 7.78
N LEU A 232 -7.49 -3.13 8.94
CA LEU A 232 -8.16 -2.64 10.15
C LEU A 232 -8.61 -1.20 9.99
N LEU A 233 -9.81 -0.90 10.48
CA LEU A 233 -10.33 0.48 10.57
C LEU A 233 -9.45 1.33 11.49
N CYS A 234 -9.05 0.76 12.63
CA CYS A 234 -8.17 1.44 13.57
C CYS A 234 -6.77 1.68 12.96
N GLY A 235 -6.36 2.92 12.86
CA GLY A 235 -5.13 3.33 12.18
C GLY A 235 -5.22 3.31 10.65
N GLY A 236 -6.36 2.99 10.06
CA GLY A 236 -6.59 2.89 8.63
C GLY A 236 -6.65 4.22 7.87
N LEU A 237 -6.99 4.14 6.60
CA LEU A 237 -7.16 5.31 5.73
C LEU A 237 -8.36 6.15 6.15
N GLY A 238 -9.49 5.49 6.48
CA GLY A 238 -10.72 6.18 6.88
C GLY A 238 -10.55 7.05 8.10
N GLU A 239 -9.87 6.53 9.12
CA GLU A 239 -9.54 7.32 10.32
C GLU A 239 -8.68 8.54 9.98
N SER A 240 -7.73 8.42 9.04
CA SER A 240 -6.91 9.55 8.60
C SER A 240 -7.70 10.61 7.84
N ILE A 241 -8.66 10.20 7.02
CA ILE A 241 -9.55 11.11 6.27
C ILE A 241 -10.48 11.84 7.24
N LEU A 242 -11.05 11.14 8.22
CA LEU A 242 -11.88 11.74 9.25
C LEU A 242 -11.10 12.76 10.09
N ASP A 243 -9.88 12.42 10.51
CA ASP A 243 -8.99 13.33 11.24
C ASP A 243 -8.64 14.57 10.41
N PHE A 244 -8.29 14.38 9.12
CA PHE A 244 -8.02 15.48 8.20
C PHE A 244 -9.20 16.46 8.10
N TYR A 245 -10.40 15.98 7.88
CA TYR A 245 -11.59 16.83 7.78
C TYR A 245 -11.92 17.51 9.10
N CYS A 246 -11.74 16.81 10.23
CA CYS A 246 -11.91 17.39 11.56
C CYS A 246 -10.94 18.55 11.81
N GLN A 247 -9.66 18.36 11.48
CA GLN A 247 -8.63 19.41 11.64
C GLN A 247 -8.89 20.65 10.76
N HIS A 248 -9.52 20.46 9.61
CA HIS A 248 -9.85 21.56 8.68
C HIS A 248 -11.27 22.15 8.89
N ASN A 249 -12.01 21.70 9.92
CA ASN A 249 -13.41 22.10 10.19
C ASN A 249 -14.33 21.85 8.97
N VAL A 250 -14.10 20.77 8.24
CA VAL A 250 -14.93 20.35 7.10
C VAL A 250 -15.90 19.28 7.57
N HIS A 251 -17.20 19.49 7.27
CA HIS A 251 -18.22 18.47 7.48
C HIS A 251 -18.38 17.63 6.21
N ALA A 252 -18.19 16.35 6.33
CA ALA A 252 -18.42 15.37 5.26
C ALA A 252 -19.21 14.19 5.82
N ASP A 253 -20.13 13.66 5.01
CA ASP A 253 -20.89 12.44 5.33
C ASP A 253 -20.03 11.23 4.91
N ILE A 254 -19.41 10.55 5.89
CA ILE A 254 -18.43 9.49 5.64
C ILE A 254 -18.79 8.23 6.41
N GLU A 255 -18.89 7.13 5.67
CA GLU A 255 -18.95 5.78 6.21
C GLU A 255 -17.63 5.06 5.97
N CYS A 256 -17.04 4.47 7.02
CA CYS A 256 -15.84 3.67 6.92
C CYS A 256 -16.21 2.18 7.00
N ILE A 257 -15.85 1.41 6.00
CA ILE A 257 -16.06 -0.04 5.92
C ILE A 257 -14.69 -0.70 5.86
N GLY A 258 -14.41 -1.57 6.82
CA GLY A 258 -13.14 -2.27 6.95
C GLY A 258 -13.20 -3.31 8.06
N ILE A 259 -12.05 -3.86 8.42
CA ILE A 259 -11.96 -4.88 9.48
C ILE A 259 -12.04 -4.16 10.83
N GLU A 260 -13.00 -4.58 11.65
CA GLU A 260 -13.16 -4.10 13.02
C GLU A 260 -12.03 -4.65 13.93
N ASP A 261 -12.06 -4.30 15.22
CA ASP A 261 -11.08 -4.74 16.22
C ASP A 261 -11.18 -6.25 16.49
N THR A 262 -10.65 -7.04 15.54
CA THR A 262 -10.67 -8.50 15.61
C THR A 262 -9.49 -9.13 14.87
N TYR A 263 -9.06 -10.33 15.32
CA TYR A 263 -8.13 -11.16 14.55
C TYR A 263 -8.89 -11.97 13.51
N VAL A 264 -8.36 -11.98 12.28
CA VAL A 264 -8.98 -12.68 11.16
C VAL A 264 -8.49 -14.13 11.11
N GLN A 265 -9.42 -15.08 11.09
CA GLN A 265 -9.14 -16.50 11.03
C GLN A 265 -8.62 -16.94 9.65
N GLN A 266 -8.13 -18.18 9.57
CA GLN A 266 -7.78 -18.81 8.30
C GLN A 266 -9.03 -19.11 7.48
N GLY A 267 -9.00 -18.85 6.17
CA GLY A 267 -10.10 -19.20 5.28
C GLY A 267 -9.89 -18.73 3.85
N ALA A 268 -10.77 -19.11 2.95
CA ALA A 268 -10.79 -18.53 1.63
C ALA A 268 -11.13 -17.03 1.72
N GLU A 269 -10.40 -16.18 1.02
CA GLU A 269 -10.55 -14.73 1.11
C GLU A 269 -12.01 -14.27 0.87
N SER A 270 -12.69 -14.87 -0.11
CA SER A 270 -14.08 -14.56 -0.40
C SER A 270 -15.06 -14.89 0.77
N ARG A 271 -14.73 -15.90 1.57
CA ARG A 271 -15.47 -16.24 2.77
C ARG A 271 -15.14 -15.24 3.89
N LEU A 272 -13.86 -14.97 4.11
CA LEU A 272 -13.40 -14.03 5.14
C LEU A 272 -14.02 -12.64 4.93
N ARG A 273 -14.08 -12.16 3.68
CA ARG A 273 -14.73 -10.88 3.37
C ARG A 273 -16.21 -10.86 3.75
N LYS A 274 -16.93 -11.97 3.58
CA LYS A 274 -18.34 -12.08 4.01
C LYS A 274 -18.47 -12.13 5.53
N ASP A 275 -17.66 -12.96 6.18
CA ASP A 275 -17.67 -13.11 7.62
C ASP A 275 -17.35 -11.78 8.34
N LEU A 276 -16.49 -10.97 7.72
CA LEU A 276 -16.09 -9.63 8.18
C LEU A 276 -17.03 -8.50 7.71
N GLN A 277 -18.06 -8.82 6.92
CA GLN A 277 -19.00 -7.85 6.32
C GLN A 277 -18.32 -6.76 5.45
N ILE A 278 -17.21 -7.11 4.83
CA ILE A 278 -16.47 -6.26 3.89
C ILE A 278 -16.50 -6.82 2.45
N ASP A 279 -17.48 -7.65 2.13
CA ASP A 279 -17.68 -8.09 0.75
C ASP A 279 -18.33 -6.98 -0.09
N LEU A 280 -18.00 -6.94 -1.38
CA LEU A 280 -18.48 -5.88 -2.27
C LEU A 280 -20.00 -5.84 -2.46
N ASN A 281 -20.73 -6.92 -2.12
CA ASN A 281 -22.20 -6.91 -2.22
C ASN A 281 -22.84 -6.22 -1.01
N SER A 282 -22.10 -6.09 0.08
CA SER A 282 -22.52 -5.31 1.23
C SER A 282 -22.23 -3.82 1.07
N LEU A 283 -21.33 -3.47 0.14
CA LEU A 283 -20.87 -2.10 -0.08
C LEU A 283 -21.84 -1.27 -0.95
N ILE A 284 -22.52 -1.90 -1.92
CA ILE A 284 -23.27 -1.19 -2.97
C ILE A 284 -24.50 -2.01 -3.35
#